data_2fc932d6b48c1aa213ff6f522890f8b8
#
_entry.id   2fc932d6b48c1aa213ff6f522890f8b8
#
_cell.length_a   1.000
_cell.length_b   1.000
_cell.length_c   1.000
_cell.angle_alpha   90.00
_cell.angle_beta   90.00
_cell.angle_gamma   90.00
#
_symmetry.space_group_name_H-M   'P 1'
#
loop_
_entity.id
_entity.type
_entity.pdbx_description
1 polymer ?
#
loop_
_entity_poly.entity_id
_entity_poly.type
_entity_poly.pdbx_seq_one_letter_code
_entity_poly.pdbx_strand_id
1 'polypeptide(L)'
;MIITEKIKEVITKAPFIPITTISSNVEPHMIVVGKVVEVRDDDILAFGIYKMEVTQNNIKDNGKMQVVIATMEGGPKGFRLEGEACIEEKLVLFKAKKVEELL
;
A
#
# COMPACT_ATOMS: atom_id res chain seq x y z
N MET A 1 6.73 1.09 -15.73
CA MET A 1 6.85 1.34 -14.29
C MET A 1 5.58 2.01 -13.77
N ILE A 2 5.00 1.47 -12.74
CA ILE A 2 3.75 1.98 -12.14
C ILE A 2 4.06 3.13 -11.18
N ILE A 3 5.06 2.95 -10.31
CA ILE A 3 5.43 3.95 -9.30
C ILE A 3 6.39 4.97 -9.93
N THR A 4 5.82 6.07 -10.41
CA THR A 4 6.56 7.16 -11.03
C THR A 4 7.21 8.06 -9.97
N GLU A 5 8.05 9.00 -10.40
CA GLU A 5 8.65 9.98 -9.49
C GLU A 5 7.58 10.82 -8.80
N LYS A 6 6.50 11.16 -9.51
CA LYS A 6 5.39 11.91 -8.94
C LYS A 6 4.73 11.12 -7.81
N ILE A 7 4.52 9.81 -8.00
CA ILE A 7 3.94 8.94 -6.98
C ILE A 7 4.89 8.80 -5.79
N LYS A 8 6.19 8.65 -6.04
CA LYS A 8 7.18 8.60 -4.95
C LYS A 8 7.14 9.86 -4.10
N GLU A 9 6.98 11.01 -4.73
CA GLU A 9 6.89 12.27 -4.02
C GLU A 9 5.66 12.29 -3.10
N VAL A 10 4.50 11.84 -3.61
CA VAL A 10 3.29 11.76 -2.79
C VAL A 10 3.46 10.77 -1.63
N ILE A 11 4.11 9.64 -1.87
CA ILE A 11 4.41 8.66 -0.82
C ILE A 11 5.20 9.32 0.31
N THR A 12 6.20 10.12 -0.04
CA THR A 12 7.04 10.81 0.94
C THR A 12 6.24 11.81 1.79
N LYS A 13 5.25 12.45 1.19
CA LYS A 13 4.46 13.51 1.84
C LYS A 13 3.19 13.01 2.51
N ALA A 14 2.77 11.79 2.23
CA ALA A 14 1.52 11.25 2.78
C ALA A 14 1.61 11.13 4.31
N PRO A 15 0.70 11.76 5.07
CA PRO A 15 0.73 11.67 6.52
C PRO A 15 0.33 10.30 7.05
N PHE A 16 -0.58 9.64 6.35
CA PHE A 16 -1.05 8.28 6.68
C PHE A 16 -1.34 7.54 5.39
N ILE A 17 -1.20 6.23 5.43
CA ILE A 17 -1.39 5.40 4.25
C ILE A 17 -2.41 4.30 4.54
N PRO A 18 -3.66 4.44 4.05
CA PRO A 18 -4.66 3.39 4.17
C PRO A 18 -4.29 2.17 3.32
N ILE A 19 -4.48 1.00 3.90
CA ILE A 19 -4.24 -0.27 3.22
C ILE A 19 -5.49 -1.12 3.37
N THR A 20 -5.95 -1.71 2.27
CA THR A 20 -7.11 -2.59 2.27
C THR A 20 -6.71 -3.97 1.77
N THR A 21 -7.13 -5.00 2.51
CA THR A 21 -7.01 -6.39 2.10
C THR A 21 -8.40 -7.02 2.18
N ILE A 22 -8.55 -8.20 1.61
CA ILE A 22 -9.84 -8.91 1.67
C ILE A 22 -9.63 -10.30 2.23
N SER A 23 -10.64 -10.80 2.94
CA SER A 23 -10.62 -12.15 3.48
C SER A 23 -11.01 -13.16 2.40
N SER A 24 -10.92 -14.44 2.73
CA SER A 24 -11.38 -15.52 1.84
C SER A 24 -12.87 -15.39 1.51
N ASN A 25 -13.64 -14.74 2.38
CA ASN A 25 -15.07 -14.47 2.16
C ASN A 25 -15.31 -13.13 1.46
N VAL A 26 -14.25 -12.54 0.92
CA VAL A 26 -14.29 -11.25 0.21
C VAL A 26 -14.77 -10.10 1.09
N GLU A 27 -14.46 -10.16 2.39
CA GLU A 27 -14.78 -9.06 3.31
C GLU A 27 -13.58 -8.11 3.39
N PRO A 28 -13.79 -6.83 3.10
CA PRO A 28 -12.68 -5.86 3.15
C PRO A 28 -12.27 -5.56 4.59
N HIS A 29 -10.99 -5.36 4.78
CA HIS A 29 -10.40 -4.95 6.04
C HIS A 29 -9.42 -3.83 5.76
N MET A 30 -9.67 -2.66 6.32
CA MET A 30 -8.83 -1.48 6.10
C MET A 30 -8.09 -1.09 7.37
N ILE A 31 -6.82 -0.83 7.22
CA ILE A 31 -5.99 -0.29 8.29
C ILE A 31 -5.27 0.96 7.77
N VAL A 32 -4.65 1.68 8.69
CA VAL A 32 -3.82 2.84 8.35
C VAL A 32 -2.42 2.60 8.86
N VAL A 33 -1.43 2.79 8.00
CA VAL A 33 -0.02 2.73 8.41
C VAL A 33 0.58 4.13 8.33
N GLY A 34 1.64 4.36 9.09
CA GLY A 34 2.25 5.68 9.19
C GLY A 34 3.08 6.06 7.98
N LYS A 35 3.75 5.08 7.37
CA LYS A 35 4.65 5.37 6.25
C LYS A 35 5.05 4.11 5.50
N VAL A 36 5.55 4.30 4.28
CA VAL A 36 6.26 3.27 3.54
C VAL A 36 7.69 3.26 4.08
N VAL A 37 8.17 2.09 4.49
CA VAL A 37 9.53 1.95 5.03
C VAL A 37 10.56 2.09 3.92
N GLU A 38 10.26 1.53 2.75
CA GLU A 38 11.19 1.52 1.64
C GLU A 38 10.44 1.39 0.31
N VAL A 39 10.90 2.12 -0.70
CA VAL A 39 10.43 1.95 -2.07
C VAL A 39 11.53 1.21 -2.81
N ARG A 40 11.23 0.01 -3.29
CA ARG A 40 12.19 -0.83 -4.00
C ARG A 40 11.95 -0.81 -5.50
N ASP A 41 12.90 -1.31 -6.26
CA ASP A 41 12.74 -1.47 -7.71
C ASP A 41 11.56 -2.41 -8.02
N ASP A 42 11.08 -2.38 -9.25
CA ASP A 42 9.97 -3.22 -9.73
C ASP A 42 8.64 -2.90 -9.05
N ASP A 43 8.43 -1.62 -8.71
CA ASP A 43 7.15 -1.13 -8.17
C ASP A 43 6.77 -1.78 -6.84
N ILE A 44 7.78 -2.02 -5.99
CA ILE A 44 7.57 -2.66 -4.69
C ILE A 44 7.65 -1.63 -3.57
N LEU A 45 6.62 -1.65 -2.70
CA LEU A 45 6.59 -0.86 -1.47
C LEU A 45 6.73 -1.80 -0.29
N ALA A 46 7.59 -1.46 0.67
CA ALA A 46 7.76 -2.24 1.89
C ALA A 46 7.13 -1.51 3.07
N PHE A 47 6.34 -2.24 3.84
CA PHE A 47 5.69 -1.74 5.05
C PHE A 47 6.14 -2.55 6.25
N GLY A 48 6.42 -1.88 7.37
CA GLY A 48 6.74 -2.58 8.61
C GLY A 48 5.46 -3.21 9.19
N ILE A 49 5.60 -4.41 9.75
CA ILE A 49 4.47 -5.09 10.35
C ILE A 49 4.25 -4.59 11.77
N TYR A 50 3.06 -4.06 12.05
CA TYR A 50 2.65 -3.58 13.36
C TYR A 50 1.12 -3.64 13.44
N LYS A 51 0.60 -4.42 14.36
CA LYS A 51 -0.86 -4.59 14.55
C LYS A 51 -1.59 -4.96 13.26
N MET A 52 -1.05 -5.92 12.54
CA MET A 52 -1.57 -6.34 11.24
C MET A 52 -2.02 -7.80 11.21
N GLU A 53 -2.56 -8.34 12.29
CA GLU A 53 -2.91 -9.76 12.34
C GLU A 53 -3.90 -10.16 11.25
N VAL A 54 -5.01 -9.44 11.12
CA VAL A 54 -6.01 -9.73 10.09
C VAL A 54 -5.44 -9.48 8.70
N THR A 55 -4.73 -8.37 8.54
CA THR A 55 -4.08 -8.03 7.26
C THR A 55 -3.12 -9.13 6.82
N GLN A 56 -2.29 -9.64 7.72
CA GLN A 56 -1.35 -10.72 7.42
C GLN A 56 -2.08 -12.00 7.01
N ASN A 57 -3.16 -12.33 7.71
CA ASN A 57 -3.94 -13.52 7.39
C ASN A 57 -4.54 -13.41 5.99
N ASN A 58 -5.06 -12.23 5.64
CA ASN A 58 -5.61 -12.00 4.32
C ASN A 58 -4.54 -12.07 3.23
N ILE A 59 -3.36 -11.52 3.49
CA ILE A 59 -2.23 -11.58 2.55
C ILE A 59 -1.81 -13.03 2.32
N LYS A 60 -1.71 -13.82 3.38
CA LYS A 60 -1.34 -15.24 3.27
C LYS A 60 -2.38 -16.03 2.50
N ASP A 61 -3.63 -15.63 2.60
CA ASP A 61 -4.74 -16.32 1.95
C ASP A 61 -4.80 -16.04 0.44
N ASN A 62 -4.71 -14.78 0.04
CA ASN A 62 -4.91 -14.41 -1.37
C ASN A 62 -3.92 -13.39 -1.92
N GLY A 63 -3.21 -12.67 -1.09
CA GLY A 63 -2.22 -11.68 -1.53
C GLY A 63 -2.76 -10.40 -2.12
N LYS A 64 -4.07 -10.26 -2.24
CA LYS A 64 -4.65 -9.05 -2.84
C LYS A 64 -4.58 -7.88 -1.88
N MET A 65 -4.18 -6.70 -2.38
CA MET A 65 -4.02 -5.52 -1.55
C MET A 65 -4.20 -4.25 -2.36
N GLN A 66 -4.76 -3.25 -1.70
CA GLN A 66 -4.86 -1.90 -2.26
C GLN A 66 -4.22 -0.94 -1.27
N VAL A 67 -3.57 0.08 -1.81
CA VAL A 67 -2.88 1.10 -1.03
C VAL A 67 -3.32 2.47 -1.54
N VAL A 68 -3.72 3.36 -0.64
CA VAL A 68 -4.02 4.75 -1.00
C VAL A 68 -2.91 5.63 -0.46
N ILE A 69 -2.39 6.50 -1.32
CA ILE A 69 -1.44 7.52 -0.91
C ILE A 69 -2.01 8.88 -1.31
N ALA A 70 -2.00 9.81 -0.36
CA ALA A 70 -2.60 11.12 -0.60
C ALA A 70 -1.92 12.17 0.27
N THR A 71 -1.90 13.41 -0.24
CA THR A 71 -1.35 14.55 0.50
C THR A 71 -2.07 15.83 0.06
N MET A 72 -2.10 16.79 0.96
CA MET A 72 -2.54 18.16 0.65
C MET A 72 -1.34 19.08 0.42
N GLU A 73 -0.14 18.61 0.75
CA GLU A 73 1.08 19.41 0.63
C GLU A 73 1.40 19.66 -0.84
N GLY A 74 1.47 20.93 -1.22
CA GLY A 74 1.68 21.31 -2.61
C GLY A 74 0.43 21.20 -3.48
N GLY A 75 -0.76 21.12 -2.84
CA GLY A 75 -2.03 20.92 -3.50
C GLY A 75 -2.50 19.47 -3.36
N PRO A 76 -3.82 19.22 -3.50
CA PRO A 76 -4.33 17.85 -3.31
C PRO A 76 -3.82 16.90 -4.39
N LYS A 77 -3.24 15.78 -3.97
CA LYS A 77 -2.78 14.71 -4.84
C LYS A 77 -3.08 13.39 -4.16
N GLY A 78 -3.57 12.42 -4.91
CA GLY A 78 -3.87 11.12 -4.35
C GLY A 78 -3.94 10.04 -5.42
N PHE A 79 -3.51 8.84 -5.04
CA PHE A 79 -3.48 7.69 -5.94
C PHE A 79 -3.92 6.45 -5.17
N ARG A 80 -4.63 5.57 -5.87
CA ARG A 80 -4.89 4.23 -5.38
C ARG A 80 -4.04 3.26 -6.17
N LEU A 81 -3.26 2.45 -5.46
CA LEU A 81 -2.45 1.41 -6.06
C LEU A 81 -3.10 0.08 -5.76
N GLU A 82 -3.22 -0.77 -6.78
CA GLU A 82 -3.72 -2.12 -6.61
C GLU A 82 -2.63 -3.11 -7.00
N GLY A 83 -2.53 -4.20 -6.27
CA GLY A 83 -1.50 -5.19 -6.57
C GLY A 83 -1.56 -6.38 -5.64
N GLU A 84 -0.40 -7.00 -5.48
CA GLU A 84 -0.25 -8.21 -4.69
C GLU A 84 0.79 -8.00 -3.61
N ALA A 85 0.55 -8.61 -2.47
CA ALA A 85 1.44 -8.51 -1.32
C ALA A 85 1.87 -9.89 -0.84
N CYS A 86 3.05 -9.92 -0.24
CA CYS A 86 3.55 -11.11 0.45
C CYS A 86 4.25 -10.63 1.72
N ILE A 87 4.54 -11.58 2.61
CA ILE A 87 5.23 -11.29 3.86
C ILE A 87 6.62 -11.87 3.78
N GLU A 88 7.61 -11.04 4.04
CA GLU A 88 9.01 -11.45 4.06
C GLU A 88 9.63 -10.94 5.35
N GLU A 89 9.96 -11.85 6.26
CA GLU A 89 10.46 -11.52 7.59
C GLU A 89 9.48 -10.60 8.34
N LYS A 90 9.88 -9.36 8.62
CA LYS A 90 9.04 -8.41 9.36
C LYS A 90 8.43 -7.35 8.46
N LEU A 91 8.37 -7.62 7.17
CA LEU A 91 7.88 -6.67 6.19
C LEU A 91 6.73 -7.24 5.39
N VAL A 92 5.79 -6.36 5.04
CA VAL A 92 4.82 -6.63 3.99
C VAL A 92 5.39 -6.01 2.73
N LEU A 93 5.58 -6.81 1.70
CA LEU A 93 6.05 -6.33 0.40
C LEU A 93 4.86 -6.29 -0.55
N PHE A 94 4.58 -5.09 -1.03
CA PHE A 94 3.45 -4.86 -1.94
C PHE A 94 3.99 -4.50 -3.33
N LYS A 95 3.61 -5.30 -4.33
CA LYS A 95 3.96 -4.99 -5.72
C LYS A 95 2.76 -4.35 -6.41
N ALA A 96 2.91 -3.09 -6.81
CA ALA A 96 1.86 -2.36 -7.50
C ALA A 96 1.71 -2.86 -8.92
N LYS A 97 0.48 -3.12 -9.34
CA LYS A 97 0.16 -3.60 -10.68
C LYS A 97 -0.68 -2.60 -11.46
N LYS A 98 -1.46 -1.78 -10.75
CA LYS A 98 -2.30 -0.75 -11.35
C LYS A 98 -2.25 0.51 -10.50
N VAL A 99 -2.45 1.65 -11.14
CA VAL A 99 -2.56 2.92 -10.44
C VAL A 99 -3.75 3.68 -10.98
N GLU A 100 -4.46 4.36 -10.08
CA GLU A 100 -5.57 5.24 -10.44
C GLU A 100 -5.37 6.56 -9.72
N GLU A 101 -5.47 7.66 -10.45
CA GLU A 101 -5.38 8.98 -9.87
C GLU A 101 -6.73 9.33 -9.23
N LEU A 102 -6.71 9.75 -7.97
CA LEU A 102 -7.92 10.02 -7.20
C LEU A 102 -8.18 11.53 -7.04
N LEU A 103 -7.14 12.34 -6.99
CA LEU A 103 -7.23 13.79 -6.76
C LEU A 103 -6.45 14.57 -7.81
#